data_f36275fc2a0b1b2a8713af40c611b748
#
_entry.id   f36275fc2a0b1b2a8713af40c611b748
#
_cell.length_a   1.000
_cell.length_b   1.000
_cell.length_c   1.000
_cell.angle_alpha   90.00
_cell.angle_beta   90.00
_cell.angle_gamma   90.00
#
_symmetry.space_group_name_H-M   'P 1'
#
loop_
_entity.id
_entity.type
_entity.pdbx_description
1 polymer ?
#
loop_
_entity_poly.entity_id
_entity_poly.type
_entity_poly.pdbx_seq_one_letter_code
_entity_poly.pdbx_strand_id
1 'polypeptide(L)'
;MNPTVRAGAAALSGAVAANANDAAGLTRAALRHQENFNNAANEFDVPPALLEAIAWAETRWHPMLPQTEMHHGLPRSYGIMGLRDDPHFGRSLRLAAALLGMPSHRLALDTPSNIRGAAALLALYGAGLTRRSPLEAWEAALARLSGIAGRDIAQIHTYDIYMAIREGRQGQDFAVTRHPIDLARIYGQARLDVLSARVLHLADHPDALWLPAASCNYSGRTLAVSHVTVHTTQGSYAGAISWFRNCSAGVSAHYLVRSSDGQVTQMVRESDKAWHAGSANGHTVGIEHEGFVEQPEAWYSEPMLLASSALVRAILAARGIAPRVYDGSRGWNAVLPEADYNVKGHVNHAGQTHTDPGAGWDWARYKGMVESQERC
;
A
#
# COMPACT_ATOMS: atom_id res chain seq x y z
N MET A 1 -49.61 -20.82 29.14
CA MET A 1 -48.39 -20.14 28.74
C MET A 1 -47.61 -21.05 27.78
N ASN A 2 -47.44 -20.63 26.55
CA ASN A 2 -46.96 -21.44 25.45
C ASN A 2 -45.42 -21.65 25.56
N PRO A 3 -44.91 -22.89 25.55
CA PRO A 3 -43.49 -23.19 25.74
C PRO A 3 -42.58 -22.59 24.64
N THR A 4 -43.13 -22.22 23.49
CA THR A 4 -42.38 -21.57 22.37
C THR A 4 -41.88 -20.16 22.67
N VAL A 5 -42.49 -19.45 23.64
CA VAL A 5 -42.07 -18.08 23.99
C VAL A 5 -40.84 -18.07 24.91
N ARG A 6 -40.62 -19.15 25.70
CA ARG A 6 -39.42 -19.24 26.58
C ARG A 6 -38.14 -19.62 25.86
N ALA A 7 -38.20 -20.36 24.75
CA ALA A 7 -37.03 -20.72 23.96
C ALA A 7 -36.48 -19.53 23.16
N GLY A 8 -37.34 -18.61 22.68
CA GLY A 8 -36.91 -17.42 21.95
C GLY A 8 -36.18 -16.38 22.79
N ALA A 9 -36.57 -16.24 24.08
CA ALA A 9 -35.94 -15.28 24.98
C ALA A 9 -34.53 -15.73 25.43
N ALA A 10 -34.31 -17.04 25.60
CA ALA A 10 -33.00 -17.60 25.96
C ALA A 10 -32.00 -17.53 24.78
N ALA A 11 -32.48 -17.73 23.54
CA ALA A 11 -31.64 -17.63 22.35
C ALA A 11 -31.22 -16.17 22.04
N LEU A 12 -32.11 -15.19 22.25
CA LEU A 12 -31.80 -13.79 22.10
C LEU A 12 -30.84 -13.26 23.17
N SER A 13 -30.98 -13.72 24.43
CA SER A 13 -30.04 -13.33 25.49
C SER A 13 -28.64 -13.94 25.31
N GLY A 14 -28.55 -15.16 24.77
CA GLY A 14 -27.27 -15.81 24.45
C GLY A 14 -26.53 -15.12 23.30
N ALA A 15 -27.24 -14.73 22.24
CA ALA A 15 -26.66 -14.01 21.12
C ALA A 15 -26.18 -12.58 21.49
N VAL A 16 -26.93 -11.88 22.34
CA VAL A 16 -26.53 -10.55 22.85
C VAL A 16 -25.33 -10.65 23.79
N ALA A 17 -25.24 -11.70 24.62
CA ALA A 17 -24.11 -11.92 25.52
C ALA A 17 -22.84 -12.35 24.76
N ALA A 18 -22.96 -13.16 23.70
CA ALA A 18 -21.85 -13.54 22.83
C ALA A 18 -21.27 -12.31 22.11
N ASN A 19 -22.10 -11.46 21.48
CA ASN A 19 -21.67 -10.24 20.83
C ASN A 19 -21.02 -9.22 21.78
N ALA A 20 -21.51 -9.11 23.02
CA ALA A 20 -20.93 -8.24 24.04
C ALA A 20 -19.55 -8.72 24.53
N ASN A 21 -19.36 -10.04 24.64
CA ASN A 21 -18.08 -10.65 25.02
C ASN A 21 -17.05 -10.52 23.88
N ASP A 22 -17.46 -10.67 22.62
CA ASP A 22 -16.60 -10.47 21.45
C ASP A 22 -16.20 -9.01 21.32
N ALA A 23 -17.12 -8.06 21.48
CA ALA A 23 -16.83 -6.63 21.48
C ALA A 23 -15.89 -6.23 22.63
N ALA A 24 -16.07 -6.79 23.85
CA ALA A 24 -15.18 -6.55 24.98
C ALA A 24 -13.79 -7.17 24.77
N GLY A 25 -13.70 -8.30 24.09
CA GLY A 25 -12.46 -8.97 23.68
C GLY A 25 -11.68 -8.13 22.67
N LEU A 26 -12.35 -7.62 21.64
CA LEU A 26 -11.79 -6.73 20.62
C LEU A 26 -11.30 -5.41 21.24
N THR A 27 -12.08 -4.80 22.14
CA THR A 27 -11.68 -3.57 22.85
C THR A 27 -10.42 -3.76 23.70
N ARG A 28 -10.27 -4.93 24.35
CA ARG A 28 -9.06 -5.25 25.13
C ARG A 28 -7.85 -5.53 24.24
N ALA A 29 -8.05 -6.10 23.06
CA ALA A 29 -6.97 -6.30 22.08
C ALA A 29 -6.49 -4.94 21.53
N ALA A 30 -7.42 -4.07 21.17
CA ALA A 30 -7.14 -2.69 20.73
C ALA A 30 -6.31 -1.91 21.74
N LEU A 31 -6.73 -1.91 23.01
CA LEU A 31 -6.00 -1.24 24.10
C LEU A 31 -4.57 -1.77 24.24
N ARG A 32 -4.36 -3.08 24.14
CA ARG A 32 -3.02 -3.68 24.25
C ARG A 32 -2.09 -3.29 23.10
N HIS A 33 -2.61 -3.17 21.90
CA HIS A 33 -1.80 -2.76 20.75
C HIS A 33 -1.41 -1.28 20.84
N GLN A 34 -2.32 -0.40 21.22
CA GLN A 34 -2.01 1.01 21.46
C GLN A 34 -1.00 1.18 22.60
N GLU A 35 -1.09 0.37 23.66
CA GLU A 35 -0.10 0.32 24.75
C GLU A 35 1.30 -0.05 24.24
N ASN A 36 1.44 -0.94 23.26
CA ASN A 36 2.76 -1.31 22.71
C ASN A 36 3.45 -0.11 22.04
N PHE A 37 2.71 0.73 21.29
CA PHE A 37 3.26 1.97 20.73
C PHE A 37 3.69 2.96 21.83
N ASN A 38 2.84 3.16 22.83
CA ASN A 38 3.14 4.05 23.95
C ASN A 38 4.34 3.56 24.77
N ASN A 39 4.44 2.25 25.02
CA ASN A 39 5.55 1.67 25.77
C ASN A 39 6.86 1.83 25.00
N ALA A 40 6.89 1.51 23.72
CA ALA A 40 8.08 1.70 22.88
C ALA A 40 8.45 3.18 22.74
N ALA A 41 7.46 4.07 22.58
CA ALA A 41 7.68 5.50 22.53
C ALA A 41 8.30 6.05 23.81
N ASN A 42 7.86 5.57 24.98
CA ASN A 42 8.42 5.93 26.28
C ASN A 42 9.84 5.35 26.48
N GLU A 43 10.08 4.10 26.08
CA GLU A 43 11.38 3.43 26.22
C GLU A 43 12.47 4.13 25.41
N PHE A 44 12.16 4.58 24.19
CA PHE A 44 13.14 5.17 23.26
C PHE A 44 13.01 6.69 23.10
N ASP A 45 12.17 7.34 23.87
CA ASP A 45 11.91 8.79 23.84
C ASP A 45 11.55 9.32 22.45
N VAL A 46 10.69 8.59 21.71
CA VAL A 46 10.18 8.96 20.38
C VAL A 46 8.68 9.29 20.44
N PRO A 47 8.14 10.13 19.54
CA PRO A 47 6.70 10.42 19.52
C PRO A 47 5.88 9.18 19.15
N PRO A 48 4.86 8.78 19.95
CA PRO A 48 4.02 7.61 19.62
C PRO A 48 3.26 7.79 18.31
N ALA A 49 2.80 8.99 17.97
CA ALA A 49 2.11 9.29 16.72
C ALA A 49 2.93 8.94 15.47
N LEU A 50 4.26 9.04 15.54
CA LEU A 50 5.14 8.61 14.44
C LEU A 50 5.14 7.09 14.29
N LEU A 51 5.21 6.33 15.37
CA LEU A 51 5.19 4.86 15.33
C LEU A 51 3.86 4.34 14.82
N GLU A 52 2.75 4.91 15.28
CA GLU A 52 1.40 4.60 14.83
C GLU A 52 1.24 4.84 13.33
N ALA A 53 1.72 6.00 12.84
CA ALA A 53 1.63 6.38 11.45
C ALA A 53 2.57 5.57 10.53
N ILE A 54 3.78 5.20 10.99
CA ILE A 54 4.67 4.30 10.27
C ILE A 54 3.98 2.95 10.06
N ALA A 55 3.43 2.34 11.11
CA ALA A 55 2.74 1.07 11.02
C ALA A 55 1.52 1.14 10.09
N TRP A 56 0.80 2.26 10.08
CA TRP A 56 -0.28 2.48 9.13
C TRP A 56 0.22 2.59 7.68
N ALA A 57 1.25 3.38 7.44
CA ALA A 57 1.78 3.59 6.09
C ALA A 57 2.38 2.31 5.50
N GLU A 58 3.10 1.52 6.30
CA GLU A 58 3.77 0.30 5.84
C GLU A 58 2.83 -0.90 5.67
N THR A 59 1.86 -1.07 6.58
CA THR A 59 1.12 -2.33 6.69
C THR A 59 -0.37 -2.18 6.99
N ARG A 60 -0.89 -0.96 7.12
CA ARG A 60 -2.25 -0.69 7.64
C ARG A 60 -2.50 -1.43 8.96
N TRP A 61 -1.47 -1.51 9.81
CA TRP A 61 -1.43 -2.20 11.11
C TRP A 61 -1.61 -3.74 11.05
N HIS A 62 -1.43 -4.35 9.88
CA HIS A 62 -1.46 -5.80 9.73
C HIS A 62 -0.02 -6.34 9.71
N PRO A 63 0.37 -7.21 10.65
CA PRO A 63 1.73 -7.76 10.67
C PRO A 63 2.06 -8.54 9.41
N MET A 64 3.14 -8.17 8.72
CA MET A 64 3.65 -8.89 7.56
C MET A 64 4.33 -10.17 8.00
N LEU A 65 3.76 -11.31 7.64
CA LEU A 65 4.26 -12.63 8.00
C LEU A 65 5.22 -13.18 6.94
N PRO A 66 6.12 -14.11 7.28
CA PRO A 66 7.09 -14.69 6.34
C PRO A 66 6.48 -15.38 5.12
N GLN A 67 5.23 -15.87 5.22
CA GLN A 67 4.50 -16.53 4.14
C GLN A 67 3.74 -15.57 3.21
N THR A 68 3.69 -14.26 3.50
CA THR A 68 3.06 -13.26 2.62
C THR A 68 3.67 -13.35 1.23
N GLU A 69 2.84 -13.52 0.21
CA GLU A 69 3.28 -13.55 -1.18
C GLU A 69 3.92 -12.22 -1.59
N MET A 70 5.01 -12.28 -2.37
CA MET A 70 5.69 -11.09 -2.89
C MET A 70 5.60 -11.08 -4.40
N HIS A 71 5.26 -9.92 -4.97
CA HIS A 71 5.16 -9.73 -6.41
C HIS A 71 6.38 -9.00 -6.98
N HIS A 72 6.66 -9.25 -8.24
CA HIS A 72 7.69 -8.55 -9.00
C HIS A 72 9.07 -8.51 -8.34
N GLY A 73 9.39 -9.53 -7.50
CA GLY A 73 10.65 -9.58 -6.78
C GLY A 73 10.85 -8.46 -5.78
N LEU A 74 9.80 -7.72 -5.42
CA LEU A 74 9.86 -6.68 -4.40
C LEU A 74 10.34 -7.28 -3.07
N PRO A 75 11.43 -6.76 -2.47
CA PRO A 75 11.94 -7.28 -1.22
C PRO A 75 10.91 -7.24 -0.10
N ARG A 76 10.87 -8.32 0.68
CA ARG A 76 9.92 -8.54 1.76
C ARG A 76 10.06 -7.52 2.88
N SER A 77 8.95 -7.10 3.46
CA SER A 77 8.87 -6.40 4.74
C SER A 77 8.46 -7.35 5.88
N TYR A 78 8.78 -6.99 7.12
CA TYR A 78 8.61 -7.83 8.29
C TYR A 78 7.90 -7.13 9.42
N GLY A 79 6.88 -7.80 9.97
CA GLY A 79 6.08 -7.33 11.11
C GLY A 79 5.23 -6.10 10.78
N ILE A 80 4.64 -5.52 11.81
CA ILE A 80 3.69 -4.39 11.68
C ILE A 80 4.37 -3.07 11.24
N MET A 81 5.67 -2.93 11.53
CA MET A 81 6.46 -1.72 11.21
C MET A 81 7.16 -1.82 9.85
N GLY A 82 6.94 -2.87 9.08
CA GLY A 82 7.50 -3.04 7.74
C GLY A 82 9.03 -3.07 7.69
N LEU A 83 9.72 -3.58 8.73
CA LEU A 83 11.18 -3.64 8.76
C LEU A 83 11.75 -4.46 7.59
N ARG A 84 12.93 -4.10 7.09
CA ARG A 84 13.56 -4.67 5.89
C ARG A 84 14.84 -5.46 6.21
N ASP A 85 15.11 -6.48 5.38
CA ASP A 85 16.39 -7.21 5.42
C ASP A 85 16.82 -7.62 4.01
N ASP A 86 17.20 -6.65 3.21
CA ASP A 86 17.60 -6.84 1.82
C ASP A 86 18.64 -5.80 1.37
N PRO A 87 19.32 -6.01 0.23
CA PRO A 87 20.35 -5.09 -0.25
C PRO A 87 19.80 -3.73 -0.75
N HIS A 88 18.54 -3.66 -1.20
CA HIS A 88 17.98 -2.45 -1.80
C HIS A 88 17.42 -1.50 -0.73
N PHE A 89 16.55 -2.00 0.17
CA PHE A 89 15.95 -1.20 1.25
C PHE A 89 16.75 -1.25 2.55
N GLY A 90 17.88 -1.98 2.57
CA GLY A 90 18.76 -2.08 3.74
C GLY A 90 18.31 -3.14 4.73
N ARG A 91 18.92 -3.10 5.92
CA ARG A 91 18.85 -4.17 6.92
C ARG A 91 18.29 -3.67 8.24
N SER A 92 17.21 -2.89 8.20
CA SER A 92 16.60 -2.33 9.41
C SER A 92 16.18 -3.42 10.42
N LEU A 93 15.71 -4.60 9.96
CA LEU A 93 15.36 -5.72 10.83
C LEU A 93 16.59 -6.22 11.62
N ARG A 94 17.74 -6.42 10.97
CA ARG A 94 18.98 -6.87 11.65
C ARG A 94 19.55 -5.81 12.56
N LEU A 95 19.52 -4.56 12.13
CA LEU A 95 20.04 -3.46 12.95
C LEU A 95 19.19 -3.27 14.21
N ALA A 96 17.86 -3.32 14.08
CA ALA A 96 16.94 -3.28 15.23
C ALA A 96 17.19 -4.46 16.20
N ALA A 97 17.39 -5.67 15.64
CA ALA A 97 17.70 -6.86 16.42
C ALA A 97 19.00 -6.68 17.22
N ALA A 98 20.05 -6.14 16.59
CA ALA A 98 21.31 -5.85 17.26
C ALA A 98 21.17 -4.79 18.36
N LEU A 99 20.41 -3.70 18.12
CA LEU A 99 20.15 -2.67 19.12
C LEU A 99 19.41 -3.20 20.35
N LEU A 100 18.49 -4.15 20.16
CA LEU A 100 17.68 -4.73 21.23
C LEU A 100 18.33 -5.98 21.86
N GLY A 101 19.48 -6.47 21.36
CA GLY A 101 20.11 -7.67 21.84
C GLY A 101 19.27 -8.93 21.66
N MET A 102 18.46 -9.03 20.58
CA MET A 102 17.54 -10.13 20.34
C MET A 102 17.62 -10.68 18.90
N PRO A 103 17.20 -11.93 18.66
CA PRO A 103 17.24 -12.51 17.32
C PRO A 103 16.29 -11.82 16.34
N SER A 104 16.72 -11.62 15.07
CA SER A 104 15.91 -10.97 14.03
C SER A 104 14.56 -11.67 13.78
N HIS A 105 14.51 -13.02 13.86
CA HIS A 105 13.28 -13.75 13.67
C HIS A 105 12.21 -13.42 14.73
N ARG A 106 12.62 -13.08 15.95
CA ARG A 106 11.69 -12.64 16.98
C ARG A 106 11.08 -11.29 16.64
N LEU A 107 11.88 -10.34 16.17
CA LEU A 107 11.35 -9.04 15.71
C LEU A 107 10.41 -9.21 14.50
N ALA A 108 10.68 -10.17 13.63
CA ALA A 108 9.84 -10.41 12.46
C ALA A 108 8.44 -10.95 12.81
N LEU A 109 8.28 -11.68 13.93
CA LEU A 109 7.07 -12.41 14.28
C LEU A 109 6.33 -11.84 15.50
N ASP A 110 7.02 -11.13 16.40
CA ASP A 110 6.47 -10.61 17.64
C ASP A 110 6.18 -9.12 17.52
N THR A 111 4.91 -8.75 17.43
CA THR A 111 4.47 -7.37 17.22
C THR A 111 5.05 -6.36 18.23
N PRO A 112 5.03 -6.61 19.57
CA PRO A 112 5.66 -5.70 20.52
C PRO A 112 7.16 -5.50 20.26
N SER A 113 7.90 -6.57 19.98
CA SER A 113 9.34 -6.49 19.67
C SER A 113 9.58 -5.75 18.35
N ASN A 114 8.74 -5.93 17.34
CA ASN A 114 8.83 -5.24 16.06
C ASN A 114 8.65 -3.72 16.22
N ILE A 115 7.65 -3.30 16.99
CA ILE A 115 7.41 -1.88 17.33
C ILE A 115 8.61 -1.30 18.10
N ARG A 116 9.12 -2.00 19.11
CA ARG A 116 10.32 -1.57 19.87
C ARG A 116 11.55 -1.45 18.95
N GLY A 117 11.72 -2.36 17.99
CA GLY A 117 12.79 -2.31 17.01
C GLY A 117 12.75 -1.06 16.13
N ALA A 118 11.58 -0.72 15.63
CA ALA A 118 11.39 0.50 14.84
C ALA A 118 11.60 1.77 15.70
N ALA A 119 11.12 1.78 16.95
CA ALA A 119 11.32 2.90 17.88
C ALA A 119 12.80 3.12 18.19
N ALA A 120 13.57 2.04 18.44
CA ALA A 120 15.01 2.10 18.65
C ALA A 120 15.77 2.67 17.44
N LEU A 121 15.38 2.25 16.22
CA LEU A 121 15.94 2.80 14.99
C LEU A 121 15.59 4.28 14.79
N LEU A 122 14.33 4.64 15.05
CA LEU A 122 13.87 6.03 14.93
C LEU A 122 14.65 6.93 15.89
N ALA A 123 14.86 6.52 17.13
CA ALA A 123 15.69 7.23 18.11
C ALA A 123 17.16 7.35 17.65
N LEU A 124 17.72 6.26 17.10
CA LEU A 124 19.09 6.27 16.56
C LEU A 124 19.23 7.26 15.39
N TYR A 125 18.25 7.30 14.49
CA TYR A 125 18.29 8.15 13.30
C TYR A 125 17.93 9.60 13.60
N GLY A 126 17.09 9.83 14.60
CA GLY A 126 16.72 11.15 15.11
C GLY A 126 17.65 11.68 16.18
N ALA A 127 18.96 11.35 16.13
CA ALA A 127 19.94 11.68 17.16
C ALA A 127 19.78 13.13 17.67
N GLY A 128 19.53 13.28 18.99
CA GLY A 128 19.27 14.57 19.64
C GLY A 128 17.82 15.05 19.62
N LEU A 129 16.91 14.36 18.91
CA LEU A 129 15.47 14.57 19.00
C LEU A 129 14.89 13.75 20.17
N THR A 130 13.79 14.23 20.72
CA THR A 130 13.05 13.58 21.80
C THR A 130 11.57 13.57 21.46
N ARG A 131 10.77 12.81 22.18
CA ARG A 131 9.30 12.81 22.00
C ARG A 131 8.63 14.19 22.17
N ARG A 132 9.35 15.18 22.73
CA ARG A 132 8.90 16.57 22.85
C ARG A 132 9.31 17.44 21.67
N SER A 133 10.19 16.96 20.81
CA SER A 133 10.57 17.67 19.58
C SER A 133 9.39 17.77 18.62
N PRO A 134 9.29 18.86 17.83
CA PRO A 134 8.26 18.97 16.80
C PRO A 134 8.26 17.74 15.89
N LEU A 135 7.07 17.22 15.53
CA LEU A 135 6.93 16.04 14.67
C LEU A 135 7.63 16.23 13.32
N GLU A 136 7.59 17.46 12.79
CA GLU A 136 8.22 17.85 11.53
C GLU A 136 9.75 17.64 11.52
N ALA A 137 10.39 17.72 12.68
CA ALA A 137 11.84 17.56 12.80
C ALA A 137 12.32 16.12 12.52
N TRP A 138 11.40 15.15 12.52
CA TRP A 138 11.71 13.74 12.38
C TRP A 138 11.77 13.26 10.91
N GLU A 139 11.51 14.12 9.92
CA GLU A 139 11.44 13.75 8.50
C GLU A 139 12.66 12.95 8.03
N ALA A 140 13.86 13.44 8.33
CA ALA A 140 15.10 12.77 7.93
C ALA A 140 15.27 11.38 8.58
N ALA A 141 14.81 11.23 9.84
CA ALA A 141 14.84 9.95 10.54
C ALA A 141 13.81 8.96 9.95
N LEU A 142 12.61 9.44 9.61
CA LEU A 142 11.59 8.64 8.92
C LEU A 142 12.05 8.20 7.53
N ALA A 143 12.60 9.12 6.75
CA ALA A 143 13.16 8.80 5.43
C ALA A 143 14.26 7.73 5.51
N ARG A 144 15.13 7.82 6.52
CA ARG A 144 16.18 6.83 6.73
C ARG A 144 15.63 5.46 7.19
N LEU A 145 14.59 5.46 8.01
CA LEU A 145 13.95 4.23 8.50
C LEU A 145 13.30 3.43 7.37
N SER A 146 12.69 4.12 6.39
CA SER A 146 12.07 3.46 5.23
C SER A 146 13.05 2.65 4.38
N GLY A 147 14.35 2.99 4.44
CA GLY A 147 15.38 2.38 3.60
C GLY A 147 15.28 2.74 2.12
N ILE A 148 14.34 3.60 1.73
CA ILE A 148 14.13 4.01 0.35
C ILE A 148 15.29 4.87 -0.15
N ALA A 149 15.94 4.40 -1.21
CA ALA A 149 17.01 5.14 -1.86
C ALA A 149 16.46 6.35 -2.65
N GLY A 150 17.19 7.48 -2.55
CA GLY A 150 16.78 8.72 -3.20
C GLY A 150 15.82 9.54 -2.33
N ARG A 151 16.26 10.76 -2.01
CA ARG A 151 15.51 11.66 -1.13
C ARG A 151 14.12 11.99 -1.67
N ASP A 152 14.01 12.16 -2.98
CA ASP A 152 12.76 12.47 -3.68
C ASP A 152 11.68 11.38 -3.45
N ILE A 153 12.08 10.11 -3.51
CA ILE A 153 11.16 8.99 -3.30
C ILE A 153 10.90 8.75 -1.80
N ALA A 154 11.93 8.85 -0.96
CA ALA A 154 11.75 8.76 0.49
C ALA A 154 10.77 9.83 1.00
N GLN A 155 10.76 11.03 0.40
CA GLN A 155 9.81 12.09 0.73
C GLN A 155 8.35 11.74 0.34
N ILE A 156 8.11 10.92 -0.67
CA ILE A 156 6.77 10.41 -0.96
C ILE A 156 6.27 9.54 0.21
N HIS A 157 7.15 8.69 0.73
CA HIS A 157 6.82 7.84 1.88
C HIS A 157 6.60 8.66 3.16
N THR A 158 7.50 9.60 3.48
CA THR A 158 7.33 10.44 4.68
C THR A 158 6.12 11.35 4.57
N TYR A 159 5.75 11.79 3.37
CA TYR A 159 4.52 12.55 3.11
C TYR A 159 3.27 11.72 3.49
N ASP A 160 3.19 10.45 3.12
CA ASP A 160 2.09 9.57 3.51
C ASP A 160 1.98 9.43 5.05
N ILE A 161 3.12 9.26 5.73
CA ILE A 161 3.17 9.21 7.20
C ILE A 161 2.62 10.51 7.80
N TYR A 162 3.09 11.67 7.34
CA TYR A 162 2.63 12.95 7.85
C TYR A 162 1.18 13.27 7.49
N MET A 163 0.70 12.83 6.34
CA MET A 163 -0.71 12.93 6.00
C MET A 163 -1.58 12.08 6.93
N ALA A 164 -1.13 10.86 7.27
CA ALA A 164 -1.83 10.03 8.24
C ALA A 164 -1.94 10.70 9.61
N ILE A 165 -0.88 11.36 10.07
CA ILE A 165 -0.89 12.12 11.33
C ILE A 165 -1.79 13.36 11.23
N ARG A 166 -1.69 14.12 10.14
CA ARG A 166 -2.46 15.36 9.95
C ARG A 166 -3.96 15.12 9.86
N GLU A 167 -4.37 14.04 9.24
CA GLU A 167 -5.78 13.70 9.05
C GLU A 167 -6.34 12.83 10.19
N GLY A 168 -5.45 12.12 10.89
CA GLY A 168 -5.81 11.01 11.76
C GLY A 168 -6.19 9.77 10.96
N ARG A 169 -6.10 8.62 11.57
CA ARG A 169 -6.57 7.35 11.00
C ARG A 169 -7.24 6.54 12.10
N GLN A 170 -8.29 5.84 11.73
CA GLN A 170 -9.03 4.98 12.63
C GLN A 170 -9.14 3.61 12.01
N GLY A 171 -8.63 2.60 12.69
CA GLY A 171 -8.83 1.18 12.40
C GLY A 171 -9.69 0.53 13.47
N GLN A 172 -9.85 -0.79 13.37
CA GLN A 172 -10.62 -1.57 14.35
C GLN A 172 -9.93 -1.58 15.72
N ASP A 173 -8.60 -1.78 15.74
CA ASP A 173 -7.79 -1.98 16.94
C ASP A 173 -6.70 -0.92 17.12
N PHE A 174 -6.58 0.03 16.19
CA PHE A 174 -5.52 1.02 16.15
C PHE A 174 -6.03 2.37 15.70
N ALA A 175 -5.31 3.41 16.08
CA ALA A 175 -5.56 4.76 15.60
C ALA A 175 -4.26 5.54 15.45
N VAL A 176 -4.21 6.47 14.51
CA VAL A 176 -3.25 7.57 14.49
C VAL A 176 -3.95 8.79 15.04
N THR A 177 -3.50 9.29 16.17
CA THR A 177 -4.04 10.51 16.74
C THR A 177 -3.74 11.70 15.85
N ARG A 178 -4.77 12.49 15.53
CA ARG A 178 -4.63 13.67 14.69
C ARG A 178 -3.77 14.75 15.38
N HIS A 179 -2.73 15.21 14.67
CA HIS A 179 -1.93 16.36 15.06
C HIS A 179 -1.80 17.35 13.89
N PRO A 180 -1.73 18.65 14.16
CA PRO A 180 -1.39 19.64 13.14
C PRO A 180 0.04 19.39 12.64
N ILE A 181 0.22 19.35 11.34
CA ILE A 181 1.53 19.18 10.67
C ILE A 181 1.69 20.28 9.62
N ASP A 182 2.78 21.02 9.71
CA ASP A 182 3.17 22.01 8.69
C ASP A 182 4.00 21.34 7.59
N LEU A 183 3.31 20.81 6.58
CA LEU A 183 3.94 20.14 5.44
C LEU A 183 4.80 21.09 4.60
N ALA A 184 4.43 22.37 4.50
CA ALA A 184 5.21 23.33 3.76
C ALA A 184 6.56 23.63 4.44
N ARG A 185 6.61 23.59 5.76
CA ARG A 185 7.85 23.69 6.54
C ARG A 185 8.76 22.49 6.32
N ILE A 186 8.20 21.28 6.16
CA ILE A 186 8.98 20.04 5.95
C ILE A 186 9.57 20.02 4.55
N TYR A 187 8.74 20.22 3.53
CA TYR A 187 9.08 19.95 2.13
C TYR A 187 9.40 21.20 1.31
N GLY A 188 8.97 22.39 1.77
CA GLY A 188 8.89 23.59 0.95
C GLY A 188 7.71 23.53 -0.04
N GLN A 189 7.18 24.71 -0.44
CA GLN A 189 5.94 24.77 -1.23
C GLN A 189 6.08 24.04 -2.57
N ALA A 190 7.16 24.27 -3.32
CA ALA A 190 7.36 23.67 -4.64
C ALA A 190 7.38 22.13 -4.58
N ARG A 191 8.01 21.54 -3.56
CA ARG A 191 8.03 20.10 -3.38
C ARG A 191 6.67 19.57 -2.90
N LEU A 192 6.00 20.31 -2.04
CA LEU A 192 4.65 19.95 -1.56
C LEU A 192 3.65 19.92 -2.73
N ASP A 193 3.75 20.86 -3.68
CA ASP A 193 2.89 20.87 -4.86
C ASP A 193 3.09 19.60 -5.72
N VAL A 194 4.31 19.11 -5.83
CA VAL A 194 4.59 17.81 -6.49
C VAL A 194 4.03 16.65 -5.69
N LEU A 195 4.27 16.60 -4.36
CA LEU A 195 3.80 15.51 -3.50
C LEU A 195 2.28 15.41 -3.43
N SER A 196 1.58 16.53 -3.57
CA SER A 196 0.12 16.64 -3.60
C SER A 196 -0.49 16.64 -5.02
N ALA A 197 0.29 16.28 -6.04
CA ALA A 197 -0.11 16.22 -7.46
C ALA A 197 -0.64 17.54 -8.05
N ARG A 198 -0.20 18.68 -7.54
CA ARG A 198 -0.61 20.00 -8.06
C ARG A 198 0.23 20.50 -9.24
N VAL A 199 1.31 19.80 -9.58
CA VAL A 199 2.20 20.14 -10.71
C VAL A 199 2.27 18.94 -11.64
N LEU A 200 1.68 19.09 -12.83
CA LEU A 200 1.50 18.05 -13.82
C LEU A 200 2.13 18.47 -15.14
N HIS A 201 2.46 17.55 -16.01
CA HIS A 201 2.52 17.77 -17.48
C HIS A 201 3.58 16.97 -18.26
N LEU A 202 4.19 15.93 -17.68
CA LEU A 202 5.12 15.08 -18.42
C LEU A 202 4.61 13.66 -18.66
N ALA A 203 3.51 13.28 -18.02
CA ALA A 203 2.90 11.94 -18.15
C ALA A 203 2.00 11.85 -19.39
N ASP A 204 1.66 10.63 -19.81
CA ASP A 204 0.69 10.39 -20.89
C ASP A 204 -0.74 10.68 -20.41
N HIS A 205 -1.00 10.45 -19.10
CA HIS A 205 -2.24 10.83 -18.45
C HIS A 205 -2.06 12.17 -17.72
N PRO A 206 -2.95 13.17 -17.90
CA PRO A 206 -2.77 14.53 -17.38
C PRO A 206 -2.68 14.62 -15.85
N ASP A 207 -3.35 13.70 -15.13
CA ASP A 207 -3.39 13.70 -13.66
C ASP A 207 -2.30 12.80 -13.04
N ALA A 208 -1.37 12.26 -13.84
CA ALA A 208 -0.32 11.40 -13.33
C ALA A 208 1.01 12.17 -13.12
N LEU A 209 1.69 11.88 -12.01
CA LEU A 209 3.07 12.28 -11.81
C LEU A 209 3.99 11.44 -12.72
N TRP A 210 4.93 12.06 -13.40
CA TRP A 210 5.96 11.36 -14.15
C TRP A 210 7.19 11.09 -13.29
N LEU A 211 7.41 9.82 -12.90
CA LEU A 211 8.59 9.36 -12.18
C LEU A 211 9.14 8.10 -12.87
N PRO A 212 10.03 8.24 -13.88
CA PRO A 212 10.39 7.13 -14.75
C PRO A 212 11.05 5.98 -14.00
N ALA A 213 10.68 4.74 -14.38
CA ALA A 213 11.40 3.52 -14.02
C ALA A 213 12.83 3.55 -14.61
N ALA A 214 13.71 2.71 -14.07
CA ALA A 214 15.04 2.56 -14.67
C ALA A 214 14.90 1.99 -16.09
N SER A 215 15.66 2.52 -17.04
CA SER A 215 15.59 2.14 -18.47
C SER A 215 15.92 0.67 -18.75
N CYS A 216 16.54 0.00 -17.79
CA CYS A 216 16.82 -1.44 -17.80
C CYS A 216 15.62 -2.32 -17.40
N ASN A 217 14.48 -1.73 -17.00
CA ASN A 217 13.30 -2.44 -16.54
C ASN A 217 12.11 -2.38 -17.51
N TYR A 218 12.30 -1.85 -18.68
CA TYR A 218 11.31 -1.82 -19.75
C TYR A 218 11.98 -1.83 -21.12
N SER A 219 11.24 -1.92 -22.20
CA SER A 219 11.77 -1.92 -23.56
C SER A 219 10.78 -1.31 -24.54
N GLY A 220 11.20 -1.08 -25.78
CA GLY A 220 10.31 -0.60 -26.83
C GLY A 220 9.14 -1.56 -27.07
N ARG A 221 7.97 -1.03 -27.35
CA ARG A 221 6.74 -1.77 -27.66
C ARG A 221 6.65 -2.00 -29.18
N THR A 222 6.25 -3.18 -29.57
CA THR A 222 6.06 -3.56 -30.99
C THR A 222 4.60 -3.89 -31.33
N LEU A 223 3.76 -4.13 -30.31
CA LEU A 223 2.34 -4.41 -30.50
C LEU A 223 1.51 -3.21 -30.02
N ALA A 224 0.38 -2.96 -30.65
CA ALA A 224 -0.56 -1.94 -30.19
C ALA A 224 -1.14 -2.34 -28.82
N VAL A 225 -1.34 -1.36 -27.96
CA VAL A 225 -2.08 -1.55 -26.70
C VAL A 225 -3.53 -1.89 -27.00
N SER A 226 -4.01 -2.97 -26.42
CA SER A 226 -5.38 -3.45 -26.55
C SER A 226 -6.03 -3.80 -25.20
N HIS A 227 -5.21 -3.93 -24.15
CA HIS A 227 -5.67 -4.40 -22.83
C HIS A 227 -5.04 -3.59 -21.71
N VAL A 228 -5.70 -3.65 -20.56
CA VAL A 228 -5.18 -3.14 -19.27
C VAL A 228 -5.14 -4.30 -18.27
N THR A 229 -4.01 -4.42 -17.58
CA THR A 229 -3.81 -5.41 -16.52
C THR A 229 -3.81 -4.73 -15.17
N VAL A 230 -4.69 -5.21 -14.29
CA VAL A 230 -4.79 -4.76 -12.89
C VAL A 230 -3.86 -5.60 -12.03
N HIS A 231 -3.01 -4.92 -11.26
CA HIS A 231 -2.04 -5.53 -10.34
C HIS A 231 -2.20 -5.02 -8.92
N THR A 232 -1.53 -5.69 -7.98
CA THR A 232 -1.30 -5.17 -6.62
C THR A 232 0.18 -5.32 -6.30
N THR A 233 0.79 -4.24 -5.80
CA THR A 233 2.24 -4.13 -5.61
C THR A 233 2.83 -5.11 -4.61
N GLN A 234 2.03 -5.66 -3.69
CA GLN A 234 2.47 -6.38 -2.50
C GLN A 234 3.49 -5.57 -1.70
N GLY A 235 3.22 -4.27 -1.56
CA GLY A 235 4.10 -3.31 -0.89
C GLY A 235 3.54 -1.89 -0.87
N SER A 236 4.30 -0.97 -0.27
CA SER A 236 3.96 0.45 -0.24
C SER A 236 4.19 1.12 -1.60
N TYR A 237 3.42 2.15 -1.89
CA TYR A 237 3.50 2.95 -3.12
C TYR A 237 4.93 3.48 -3.38
N ALA A 238 5.55 4.13 -2.39
CA ALA A 238 6.91 4.65 -2.52
C ALA A 238 7.95 3.53 -2.64
N GLY A 239 7.72 2.38 -1.97
CA GLY A 239 8.55 1.19 -2.10
C GLY A 239 8.54 0.65 -3.53
N ALA A 240 7.38 0.51 -4.15
CA ALA A 240 7.24 0.04 -5.54
C ALA A 240 7.91 1.01 -6.53
N ILE A 241 7.73 2.34 -6.35
CA ILE A 241 8.43 3.35 -7.15
C ILE A 241 9.96 3.19 -7.04
N SER A 242 10.47 3.04 -5.81
CA SER A 242 11.90 2.84 -5.57
C SER A 242 12.42 1.56 -6.23
N TRP A 243 11.64 0.47 -6.15
CA TRP A 243 12.00 -0.81 -6.74
C TRP A 243 12.07 -0.75 -8.26
N PHE A 244 11.08 -0.18 -8.93
CA PHE A 244 11.07 -0.06 -10.40
C PHE A 244 12.16 0.88 -10.93
N ARG A 245 12.71 1.76 -10.09
CA ARG A 245 13.88 2.59 -10.41
C ARG A 245 15.24 1.89 -10.19
N ASN A 246 15.22 0.66 -9.70
CA ASN A 246 16.42 -0.16 -9.49
C ASN A 246 16.59 -1.15 -10.65
N CYS A 247 17.70 -1.12 -11.36
CA CYS A 247 17.99 -2.06 -12.45
C CYS A 247 17.96 -3.53 -12.03
N SER A 248 18.23 -3.83 -10.78
CA SER A 248 18.17 -5.21 -10.28
C SER A 248 16.73 -5.75 -10.15
N ALA A 249 15.71 -4.89 -10.31
CA ALA A 249 14.31 -5.30 -10.24
C ALA A 249 13.92 -6.21 -11.41
N GLY A 250 14.36 -5.88 -12.63
CA GLY A 250 14.00 -6.62 -13.84
C GLY A 250 12.51 -6.58 -14.18
N VAL A 251 11.75 -5.66 -13.55
CA VAL A 251 10.30 -5.48 -13.68
C VAL A 251 9.93 -4.02 -13.61
N SER A 252 8.74 -3.67 -14.14
CA SER A 252 8.14 -2.34 -14.04
C SER A 252 6.65 -2.42 -14.36
N ALA A 253 5.90 -1.35 -14.06
CA ALA A 253 4.55 -1.13 -14.56
C ALA A 253 4.44 0.24 -15.22
N HIS A 254 3.38 0.48 -15.99
CA HIS A 254 3.15 1.78 -16.60
C HIS A 254 2.71 2.79 -15.56
N TYR A 255 1.84 2.38 -14.66
CA TYR A 255 1.25 3.23 -13.64
C TYR A 255 1.24 2.56 -12.26
N LEU A 256 1.31 3.40 -11.22
CA LEU A 256 1.01 3.04 -9.84
C LEU A 256 -0.10 3.95 -9.32
N VAL A 257 -0.99 3.39 -8.49
CA VAL A 257 -2.07 4.14 -7.82
C VAL A 257 -1.93 3.98 -6.31
N ARG A 258 -1.84 5.12 -5.60
CA ARG A 258 -1.71 5.14 -4.14
C ARG A 258 -3.04 4.87 -3.46
N SER A 259 -3.01 4.05 -2.41
CA SER A 259 -4.21 3.67 -1.68
C SER A 259 -4.83 4.83 -0.89
N SER A 260 -4.03 5.70 -0.31
CA SER A 260 -4.50 6.71 0.65
C SER A 260 -5.37 7.81 0.03
N ASP A 261 -5.10 8.19 -1.22
CA ASP A 261 -5.73 9.34 -1.88
C ASP A 261 -5.96 9.19 -3.40
N GLY A 262 -5.58 8.04 -3.98
CA GLY A 262 -5.73 7.79 -5.41
C GLY A 262 -4.66 8.48 -6.28
N GLN A 263 -3.56 9.00 -5.70
CA GLN A 263 -2.46 9.57 -6.47
C GLN A 263 -1.96 8.60 -7.53
N VAL A 264 -1.95 9.02 -8.79
CA VAL A 264 -1.40 8.24 -9.90
C VAL A 264 0.03 8.66 -10.19
N THR A 265 0.94 7.70 -10.33
CA THR A 265 2.29 7.90 -10.87
C THR A 265 2.47 7.08 -12.13
N GLN A 266 2.96 7.70 -13.22
CA GLN A 266 3.39 7.01 -14.41
C GLN A 266 4.90 6.76 -14.36
N MET A 267 5.30 5.51 -14.63
CA MET A 267 6.71 5.11 -14.58
C MET A 267 7.26 4.62 -15.92
N VAL A 268 6.41 4.14 -16.83
CA VAL A 268 6.79 3.75 -18.20
C VAL A 268 5.80 4.40 -19.16
N ARG A 269 6.28 4.90 -20.30
CA ARG A 269 5.41 5.43 -21.34
C ARG A 269 4.50 4.35 -21.89
N GLU A 270 3.27 4.69 -22.24
CA GLU A 270 2.35 3.73 -22.87
C GLU A 270 2.84 3.29 -24.27
N SER A 271 3.71 4.08 -24.89
CA SER A 271 4.43 3.75 -26.13
C SER A 271 5.52 2.70 -25.92
N ASP A 272 5.98 2.48 -24.71
CA ASP A 272 6.96 1.47 -24.32
C ASP A 272 6.29 0.25 -23.71
N LYS A 273 7.04 -0.82 -23.53
CA LYS A 273 6.62 -2.08 -22.95
C LYS A 273 7.16 -2.22 -21.53
N ALA A 274 6.34 -1.97 -20.53
CA ALA A 274 6.66 -2.32 -19.15
C ALA A 274 6.72 -3.84 -18.96
N TRP A 275 7.46 -4.32 -17.98
CA TRP A 275 7.64 -5.73 -17.69
C TRP A 275 6.84 -6.12 -16.44
N HIS A 276 5.56 -6.43 -16.60
CA HIS A 276 4.61 -6.66 -15.50
C HIS A 276 3.77 -7.94 -15.60
N ALA A 277 3.56 -8.50 -16.81
CA ALA A 277 2.66 -9.63 -17.03
C ALA A 277 3.23 -10.66 -18.05
N GLY A 278 4.54 -10.83 -18.08
CA GLY A 278 5.21 -11.85 -18.92
C GLY A 278 4.84 -11.72 -20.39
N SER A 279 4.22 -12.75 -20.97
CA SER A 279 3.83 -12.78 -22.38
C SER A 279 2.80 -11.71 -22.76
N ALA A 280 2.01 -11.21 -21.81
CA ALA A 280 1.02 -10.18 -22.05
C ALA A 280 1.61 -8.74 -22.08
N ASN A 281 2.86 -8.55 -21.68
CA ASN A 281 3.51 -7.22 -21.69
C ASN A 281 3.39 -6.48 -23.02
N GLY A 282 3.42 -7.22 -24.15
CA GLY A 282 3.46 -6.64 -25.48
C GLY A 282 2.24 -5.80 -25.86
N HIS A 283 1.07 -6.15 -25.36
CA HIS A 283 -0.21 -5.55 -25.75
C HIS A 283 -1.01 -4.96 -24.57
N THR A 284 -0.43 -4.96 -23.37
CA THR A 284 -1.11 -4.48 -22.16
C THR A 284 -0.46 -3.22 -21.59
N VAL A 285 -1.28 -2.40 -20.89
CA VAL A 285 -0.83 -1.38 -19.95
C VAL A 285 -1.04 -1.95 -18.55
N GLY A 286 0.02 -2.05 -17.75
CA GLY A 286 -0.05 -2.52 -16.36
C GLY A 286 -0.28 -1.37 -15.39
N ILE A 287 -1.24 -1.54 -14.48
CA ILE A 287 -1.55 -0.59 -13.40
C ILE A 287 -1.38 -1.33 -12.07
N GLU A 288 -0.42 -0.89 -11.29
CA GLU A 288 -0.15 -1.37 -9.95
C GLU A 288 -0.96 -0.61 -8.91
N HIS A 289 -1.59 -1.30 -8.00
CA HIS A 289 -2.33 -0.73 -6.88
C HIS A 289 -1.57 -0.97 -5.59
N GLU A 290 -1.33 0.09 -4.83
CA GLU A 290 -0.65 -0.02 -3.55
C GLU A 290 -1.39 -0.97 -2.62
N GLY A 291 -0.67 -1.90 -1.99
CA GLY A 291 -1.21 -2.76 -0.94
C GLY A 291 -0.83 -4.21 -1.03
N PHE A 292 -1.59 -5.03 -0.33
CA PHE A 292 -1.40 -6.47 -0.20
C PHE A 292 -2.72 -7.21 -0.45
N VAL A 293 -2.67 -8.25 -1.28
CA VAL A 293 -3.87 -9.02 -1.69
C VAL A 293 -4.55 -9.75 -0.52
N GLU A 294 -3.82 -10.03 0.56
CA GLU A 294 -4.35 -10.67 1.77
C GLU A 294 -5.18 -9.73 2.65
N GLN A 295 -5.16 -8.42 2.35
CA GLN A 295 -5.78 -7.38 3.17
C GLN A 295 -6.57 -6.38 2.33
N PRO A 296 -7.48 -6.84 1.45
CA PRO A 296 -8.14 -6.00 0.46
C PRO A 296 -8.93 -4.84 1.10
N GLU A 297 -9.59 -5.08 2.23
CA GLU A 297 -10.40 -4.08 2.94
C GLU A 297 -9.57 -2.92 3.49
N ALA A 298 -8.29 -3.17 3.83
CA ALA A 298 -7.38 -2.16 4.35
C ALA A 298 -6.74 -1.32 3.22
N TRP A 299 -6.62 -1.89 2.01
CA TRP A 299 -5.84 -1.29 0.94
C TRP A 299 -6.66 -0.82 -0.25
N TYR A 300 -7.72 -1.54 -0.66
CA TYR A 300 -8.50 -1.16 -1.85
C TYR A 300 -9.53 -0.08 -1.53
N SER A 301 -9.00 1.13 -1.31
CA SER A 301 -9.78 2.30 -0.91
C SER A 301 -10.62 2.87 -2.06
N GLU A 302 -11.68 3.60 -1.70
CA GLU A 302 -12.51 4.32 -2.68
C GLU A 302 -11.70 5.29 -3.56
N PRO A 303 -10.82 6.17 -3.00
CA PRO A 303 -10.01 7.07 -3.83
C PRO A 303 -9.14 6.32 -4.84
N MET A 304 -8.54 5.20 -4.46
CA MET A 304 -7.72 4.38 -5.35
C MET A 304 -8.53 3.78 -6.49
N LEU A 305 -9.71 3.20 -6.18
CA LEU A 305 -10.58 2.59 -7.20
C LEU A 305 -11.14 3.63 -8.17
N LEU A 306 -11.51 4.82 -7.69
CA LEU A 306 -11.96 5.94 -8.52
C LEU A 306 -10.86 6.41 -9.47
N ALA A 307 -9.65 6.66 -8.97
CA ALA A 307 -8.52 7.09 -9.77
C ALA A 307 -8.13 6.02 -10.82
N SER A 308 -8.05 4.76 -10.40
CA SER A 308 -7.73 3.64 -11.29
C SER A 308 -8.77 3.44 -12.39
N SER A 309 -10.06 3.47 -12.06
CA SER A 309 -11.12 3.32 -13.05
C SER A 309 -11.16 4.48 -14.06
N ALA A 310 -10.91 5.71 -13.61
CA ALA A 310 -10.78 6.87 -14.49
C ALA A 310 -9.57 6.74 -15.43
N LEU A 311 -8.43 6.28 -14.92
CA LEU A 311 -7.23 6.01 -15.71
C LEU A 311 -7.49 4.94 -16.77
N VAL A 312 -8.13 3.82 -16.42
CA VAL A 312 -8.49 2.75 -17.38
C VAL A 312 -9.38 3.28 -18.49
N ARG A 313 -10.41 4.06 -18.14
CA ARG A 313 -11.28 4.71 -19.16
C ARG A 313 -10.48 5.59 -20.11
N ALA A 314 -9.58 6.42 -19.59
CA ALA A 314 -8.76 7.32 -20.39
C ALA A 314 -7.83 6.55 -21.34
N ILE A 315 -7.15 5.50 -20.83
CA ILE A 315 -6.26 4.64 -21.63
C ILE A 315 -7.01 3.98 -22.81
N LEU A 316 -8.19 3.44 -22.56
CA LEU A 316 -8.98 2.76 -23.60
C LEU A 316 -9.63 3.75 -24.55
N ALA A 317 -10.19 4.85 -24.06
CA ALA A 317 -10.82 5.90 -24.88
C ALA A 317 -9.83 6.57 -25.84
N ALA A 318 -8.59 6.85 -25.41
CA ALA A 318 -7.54 7.40 -26.26
C ALA A 318 -7.21 6.51 -27.47
N ARG A 319 -7.64 5.24 -27.44
CA ARG A 319 -7.42 4.23 -28.50
C ARG A 319 -8.70 3.80 -29.22
N GLY A 320 -9.83 4.40 -28.87
CA GLY A 320 -11.12 4.01 -29.42
C GLY A 320 -11.54 2.58 -29.04
N ILE A 321 -11.05 2.08 -27.90
CA ILE A 321 -11.33 0.72 -27.42
C ILE A 321 -12.49 0.76 -26.42
N ALA A 322 -13.57 0.05 -26.68
CA ALA A 322 -14.65 -0.14 -25.70
C ALA A 322 -14.17 -1.04 -24.55
N PRO A 323 -14.42 -0.66 -23.28
CA PRO A 323 -14.08 -1.48 -22.14
C PRO A 323 -14.88 -2.78 -22.11
N ARG A 324 -14.20 -3.89 -21.89
CA ARG A 324 -14.75 -5.21 -21.60
C ARG A 324 -14.11 -5.70 -20.30
N VAL A 325 -14.63 -5.17 -19.21
CA VAL A 325 -14.06 -5.41 -17.88
C VAL A 325 -14.54 -6.75 -17.34
N TYR A 326 -13.64 -7.51 -16.75
CA TYR A 326 -13.99 -8.72 -16.01
C TYR A 326 -14.91 -8.36 -14.83
N ASP A 327 -15.91 -9.20 -14.57
CA ASP A 327 -16.96 -8.97 -13.55
C ASP A 327 -16.90 -9.93 -12.34
N GLY A 328 -15.87 -10.79 -12.29
CA GLY A 328 -15.71 -11.78 -11.22
C GLY A 328 -16.51 -13.08 -11.40
N SER A 329 -17.39 -13.18 -12.40
CA SER A 329 -18.35 -14.28 -12.57
C SER A 329 -17.73 -15.67 -12.76
N ARG A 330 -16.49 -15.75 -13.25
CA ARG A 330 -15.77 -17.02 -13.48
C ARG A 330 -14.83 -17.41 -12.33
N GLY A 331 -14.82 -16.65 -11.22
CA GLY A 331 -13.89 -16.82 -10.10
C GLY A 331 -12.61 -15.99 -10.24
N TRP A 332 -12.10 -15.49 -9.15
CA TRP A 332 -11.01 -14.49 -9.10
C TRP A 332 -9.72 -14.93 -9.83
N ASN A 333 -9.41 -16.22 -9.86
CA ASN A 333 -8.19 -16.80 -10.46
C ASN A 333 -8.43 -17.53 -11.80
N ALA A 334 -9.58 -17.32 -12.43
CA ALA A 334 -9.87 -17.92 -13.72
C ALA A 334 -8.96 -17.34 -14.81
N VAL A 335 -8.40 -18.21 -15.68
CA VAL A 335 -7.76 -17.75 -16.91
C VAL A 335 -8.83 -17.25 -17.88
N LEU A 336 -8.72 -16.00 -18.29
CA LEU A 336 -9.72 -15.32 -19.10
C LEU A 336 -9.25 -15.13 -20.54
N PRO A 337 -10.10 -15.46 -21.54
CA PRO A 337 -9.77 -15.23 -22.94
C PRO A 337 -9.54 -13.74 -23.25
N GLU A 338 -8.52 -13.44 -24.04
CA GLU A 338 -8.20 -12.08 -24.48
C GLU A 338 -9.33 -11.45 -25.32
N ALA A 339 -10.08 -12.28 -26.07
CA ALA A 339 -11.20 -11.81 -26.88
C ALA A 339 -12.40 -11.33 -26.06
N ASP A 340 -12.60 -11.89 -24.85
CA ASP A 340 -13.77 -11.60 -24.01
C ASP A 340 -13.54 -10.39 -23.11
N TYR A 341 -12.33 -10.24 -22.58
CA TYR A 341 -12.00 -9.24 -21.57
C TYR A 341 -10.72 -8.49 -21.91
N ASN A 342 -10.78 -7.17 -21.97
CA ASN A 342 -9.60 -6.31 -22.16
C ASN A 342 -9.17 -5.55 -20.90
N VAL A 343 -9.91 -5.71 -19.79
CA VAL A 343 -9.52 -5.25 -18.46
C VAL A 343 -9.69 -6.42 -17.49
N LYS A 344 -8.58 -6.92 -16.96
CA LYS A 344 -8.54 -8.10 -16.09
C LYS A 344 -7.30 -8.07 -15.20
N GLY A 345 -7.25 -8.95 -14.20
CA GLY A 345 -6.12 -9.08 -13.28
C GLY A 345 -4.92 -9.78 -13.87
N HIS A 346 -3.78 -9.63 -13.24
CA HIS A 346 -2.56 -10.37 -13.59
C HIS A 346 -2.81 -11.89 -13.58
N VAL A 347 -3.41 -12.40 -12.51
CA VAL A 347 -3.76 -13.82 -12.33
C VAL A 347 -4.62 -14.38 -13.48
N ASN A 348 -5.34 -13.51 -14.18
CA ASN A 348 -6.27 -13.93 -15.22
C ASN A 348 -5.62 -14.09 -16.62
N HIS A 349 -4.34 -13.77 -16.78
CA HIS A 349 -3.61 -14.05 -18.00
C HIS A 349 -3.11 -15.51 -18.04
N ALA A 350 -3.04 -16.09 -19.23
CA ALA A 350 -2.55 -17.45 -19.37
C ALA A 350 -1.08 -17.61 -18.98
N GLY A 351 -0.76 -18.66 -18.24
CA GLY A 351 0.61 -18.99 -17.83
C GLY A 351 1.16 -18.13 -16.68
N GLN A 352 0.32 -17.37 -15.99
CA GLN A 352 0.74 -16.61 -14.81
C GLN A 352 0.75 -17.49 -13.55
N THR A 353 1.66 -17.17 -12.64
CA THR A 353 1.81 -17.83 -11.34
C THR A 353 1.50 -16.91 -10.16
N HIS A 354 1.28 -15.63 -10.44
CA HIS A 354 0.93 -14.62 -9.44
C HIS A 354 -0.56 -14.62 -9.14
N THR A 355 -0.95 -14.13 -7.96
CA THR A 355 -2.33 -14.17 -7.48
C THR A 355 -3.03 -12.80 -7.54
N ASP A 356 -2.31 -11.74 -7.87
CA ASP A 356 -2.84 -10.37 -7.88
C ASP A 356 -3.86 -10.11 -9.01
N PRO A 357 -4.86 -9.27 -8.77
CA PRO A 357 -5.10 -8.45 -7.58
C PRO A 357 -5.78 -9.20 -6.42
N GLY A 358 -5.87 -10.53 -6.47
CA GLY A 358 -6.39 -11.38 -5.41
C GLY A 358 -7.90 -11.51 -5.36
N ALA A 359 -8.36 -12.40 -4.47
CA ALA A 359 -9.78 -12.73 -4.31
C ALA A 359 -10.62 -11.55 -3.78
N GLY A 360 -9.98 -10.60 -3.09
CA GLY A 360 -10.65 -9.45 -2.50
C GLY A 360 -10.85 -8.26 -3.43
N TRP A 361 -10.39 -8.34 -4.68
CA TRP A 361 -10.68 -7.30 -5.67
C TRP A 361 -12.13 -7.40 -6.12
N ASP A 362 -12.93 -6.36 -5.84
CA ASP A 362 -14.36 -6.29 -6.23
C ASP A 362 -14.51 -5.97 -7.73
N TRP A 363 -14.42 -7.01 -8.56
CA TRP A 363 -14.53 -6.90 -10.01
C TRP A 363 -15.88 -6.34 -10.48
N ALA A 364 -16.98 -6.69 -9.79
CA ALA A 364 -18.32 -6.21 -10.18
C ALA A 364 -18.43 -4.71 -9.98
N ARG A 365 -17.97 -4.20 -8.84
CA ARG A 365 -17.89 -2.77 -8.54
C ARG A 365 -16.93 -2.05 -9.49
N TYR A 366 -15.73 -2.59 -9.70
CA TYR A 366 -14.72 -2.00 -10.56
C TYR A 366 -15.21 -1.88 -12.01
N LYS A 367 -15.87 -2.94 -12.53
CA LYS A 367 -16.53 -2.91 -13.84
C LYS A 367 -17.57 -1.77 -13.92
N GLY A 368 -18.43 -1.63 -12.92
CA GLY A 368 -19.38 -0.53 -12.85
C GLY A 368 -18.70 0.83 -12.92
N MET A 369 -17.60 1.03 -12.19
CA MET A 369 -16.83 2.26 -12.20
C MET A 369 -16.16 2.56 -13.55
N VAL A 370 -15.61 1.54 -14.23
CA VAL A 370 -14.96 1.70 -15.55
C VAL A 370 -15.97 1.93 -16.65
N GLU A 371 -17.13 1.24 -16.62
CA GLU A 371 -18.15 1.31 -17.68
C GLU A 371 -19.17 2.43 -17.47
N SER A 372 -19.26 3.00 -16.25
CA SER A 372 -20.14 4.14 -16.00
C SER A 372 -19.68 5.35 -16.81
N GLN A 373 -20.57 5.84 -17.66
CA GLN A 373 -20.42 7.15 -18.29
C GLN A 373 -20.86 8.23 -17.28
N GLU A 374 -20.18 8.42 -16.18
CA GLU A 374 -20.36 9.66 -15.43
C GLU A 374 -19.81 10.81 -16.28
N ARG A 375 -20.73 11.58 -16.84
CA ARG A 375 -20.43 12.85 -17.51
C ARG A 375 -19.89 13.79 -16.43
N CYS A 376 -18.61 14.11 -16.51
CA CYS A 376 -18.07 15.29 -15.83
C CYS A 376 -18.66 16.55 -16.44
#